data_48dce559fdad8d055c5760d5638c5d2c
#
_entry.id   48dce559fdad8d055c5760d5638c5d2c
#
_cell.length_a   1.000
_cell.length_b   1.000
_cell.length_c   1.000
_cell.angle_alpha   90.00
_cell.angle_beta   90.00
_cell.angle_gamma   90.00
#
_symmetry.space_group_name_H-M   'P 1'
#
loop_
_entity.id
_entity.type
_entity.pdbx_description
1 polymer ?
#
loop_
_entity_poly.entity_id
_entity_poly.type
_entity_poly.pdbx_seq_one_letter_code
_entity_poly.pdbx_strand_id
1 'polypeptide(L)'
;IVYWMTSARRARWNYALDHAIELANEHNVPLIVVECLALGHRWANDRIHTFVLQGMIDNRKLFESSPVTYVPYVETKKAQAGGLLQSFSKDAVAVVIDDFPTYMPRDVAQRAKNLADCSVQCVDSNGIIPLRAPERSFSTAHSFRRYIHQNVLNFVSTPPSSNPLKDLSDVGSGSHIVTQCFQDADVPTTPLEFIWRVSEASREGREALSVLDIDHEVSPVDDRRGGSLTARTELKKFIEQRLDTYHVDRNHPERGGGSGLS
;
A
#
# COMPACT_ATOMS: atom_id res chain seq x y z
N ILE A 1 -8.59 -11.99 10.16
CA ILE A 1 -7.33 -11.27 10.00
C ILE A 1 -7.58 -9.90 9.38
N VAL A 2 -6.87 -8.89 9.84
CA VAL A 2 -6.90 -7.54 9.27
C VAL A 2 -5.53 -7.22 8.67
N TYR A 3 -5.44 -6.91 7.38
CA TYR A 3 -4.26 -6.32 6.78
C TYR A 3 -4.45 -4.81 6.66
N TRP A 4 -3.74 -4.06 7.50
CA TRP A 4 -3.73 -2.60 7.48
C TRP A 4 -2.67 -2.11 6.50
N MET A 5 -3.07 -1.96 5.24
CA MET A 5 -2.21 -1.63 4.11
C MET A 5 -1.79 -0.15 4.16
N THR A 6 -0.49 0.12 4.30
CA THR A 6 0.05 1.49 4.44
C THR A 6 1.03 1.89 3.34
N SER A 7 2.03 1.06 3.05
CA SER A 7 3.11 1.37 2.10
C SER A 7 3.13 0.45 0.89
N ALA A 8 2.96 -0.86 1.07
CA ALA A 8 2.90 -1.82 -0.04
C ALA A 8 1.48 -1.88 -0.65
N ARG A 9 1.01 -0.74 -1.21
CA ARG A 9 -0.36 -0.56 -1.72
C ARG A 9 -0.63 -1.31 -3.03
N ARG A 10 -0.50 -2.64 -2.99
CA ARG A 10 -0.69 -3.52 -4.16
C ARG A 10 -1.17 -4.91 -3.75
N ALA A 11 -2.00 -5.52 -4.58
CA ALA A 11 -2.57 -6.85 -4.36
C ALA A 11 -1.69 -8.00 -4.91
N ARG A 12 -0.48 -7.70 -5.39
CA ARG A 12 0.45 -8.69 -5.96
C ARG A 12 1.88 -8.35 -5.52
N TRP A 13 2.75 -9.35 -5.44
CA TRP A 13 4.16 -9.14 -5.07
C TRP A 13 4.27 -8.41 -3.71
N ASN A 14 3.52 -8.87 -2.72
CA ASN A 14 3.35 -8.21 -1.44
C ASN A 14 3.45 -9.23 -0.30
N TYR A 15 4.59 -9.27 0.37
CA TYR A 15 4.83 -10.19 1.48
C TYR A 15 3.85 -10.01 2.64
N ALA A 16 3.40 -8.78 2.91
CA ALA A 16 2.43 -8.54 3.98
C ALA A 16 1.06 -9.15 3.64
N LEU A 17 0.65 -9.08 2.37
CA LEU A 17 -0.58 -9.74 1.92
C LEU A 17 -0.43 -11.27 1.91
N ASP A 18 0.71 -11.80 1.44
CA ASP A 18 0.98 -13.25 1.49
C ASP A 18 0.85 -13.75 2.93
N HIS A 19 1.50 -13.08 3.87
CA HIS A 19 1.45 -13.44 5.28
C HIS A 19 0.04 -13.32 5.88
N ALA A 20 -0.72 -12.27 5.53
CA ALA A 20 -2.09 -12.12 5.98
C ALA A 20 -3.01 -13.25 5.46
N ILE A 21 -2.77 -13.73 4.24
CA ILE A 21 -3.47 -14.88 3.64
C ILE A 21 -3.11 -16.17 4.38
N GLU A 22 -1.82 -16.40 4.67
CA GLU A 22 -1.37 -17.56 5.46
C GLU A 22 -2.09 -17.61 6.80
N LEU A 23 -2.12 -16.51 7.55
CA LEU A 23 -2.81 -16.42 8.84
C LEU A 23 -4.32 -16.62 8.70
N ALA A 24 -4.95 -16.06 7.67
CA ALA A 24 -6.39 -16.23 7.44
C ALA A 24 -6.74 -17.70 7.19
N ASN A 25 -5.94 -18.39 6.39
CA ASN A 25 -6.10 -19.82 6.12
C ASN A 25 -5.83 -20.69 7.36
N GLU A 26 -4.75 -20.41 8.09
CA GLU A 26 -4.38 -21.13 9.31
C GLU A 26 -5.49 -21.08 10.37
N HIS A 27 -6.06 -19.90 10.56
CA HIS A 27 -7.11 -19.70 11.57
C HIS A 27 -8.53 -19.92 11.02
N ASN A 28 -8.69 -20.17 9.73
CA ASN A 28 -9.97 -20.35 9.05
C ASN A 28 -10.93 -19.17 9.31
N VAL A 29 -10.46 -17.94 9.12
CA VAL A 29 -11.19 -16.70 9.34
C VAL A 29 -11.12 -15.78 8.12
N PRO A 30 -12.10 -14.86 7.95
CA PRO A 30 -12.08 -13.88 6.85
C PRO A 30 -10.84 -13.00 6.85
N LEU A 31 -10.39 -12.60 5.66
CA LEU A 31 -9.36 -11.57 5.47
C LEU A 31 -10.01 -10.24 5.09
N ILE A 32 -9.76 -9.22 5.90
CA ILE A 32 -10.16 -7.85 5.66
C ILE A 32 -8.89 -7.03 5.34
N VAL A 33 -8.86 -6.38 4.18
CA VAL A 33 -7.77 -5.49 3.77
C VAL A 33 -8.27 -4.05 3.86
N VAL A 34 -7.71 -3.28 4.78
CA VAL A 34 -8.04 -1.86 4.98
C VAL A 34 -6.95 -1.00 4.38
N GLU A 35 -7.30 -0.19 3.38
CA GLU A 35 -6.38 0.75 2.73
C GLU A 35 -6.81 2.17 3.05
N CYS A 36 -6.11 2.82 4.01
CA CYS A 36 -6.42 4.16 4.46
C CYS A 36 -5.60 5.22 3.73
N LEU A 37 -6.26 6.32 3.34
CA LEU A 37 -5.61 7.55 2.89
C LEU A 37 -5.94 8.69 3.87
N ALA A 38 -4.93 9.05 4.66
CA ALA A 38 -5.06 10.08 5.68
C ALA A 38 -4.70 11.47 5.14
N LEU A 39 -5.31 12.51 5.71
CA LEU A 39 -5.05 13.93 5.36
C LEU A 39 -3.92 14.53 6.22
N GLY A 40 -3.62 13.96 7.36
CA GLY A 40 -2.79 14.56 8.41
C GLY A 40 -1.28 14.54 8.16
N HIS A 41 -0.80 14.44 6.91
CA HIS A 41 0.63 14.45 6.63
C HIS A 41 1.05 15.70 5.82
N ARG A 42 2.31 16.14 6.01
CA ARG A 42 2.82 17.40 5.44
C ARG A 42 2.84 17.48 3.90
N TRP A 43 2.70 16.35 3.22
CA TRP A 43 2.69 16.28 1.76
C TRP A 43 1.30 15.94 1.20
N ALA A 44 0.25 16.07 2.02
CA ALA A 44 -1.12 15.87 1.56
C ALA A 44 -1.48 16.95 0.54
N ASN A 45 -1.63 16.57 -0.71
CA ASN A 45 -1.96 17.44 -1.82
C ASN A 45 -2.71 16.69 -2.92
N ASP A 46 -3.27 17.43 -3.89
CA ASP A 46 -4.06 16.84 -4.97
C ASP A 46 -3.28 15.79 -5.77
N ARG A 47 -2.00 16.03 -6.05
CA ARG A 47 -1.14 15.09 -6.80
C ARG A 47 -1.04 13.74 -6.12
N ILE A 48 -0.66 13.72 -4.85
CA ILE A 48 -0.48 12.48 -4.09
C ILE A 48 -1.80 11.78 -3.88
N HIS A 49 -2.86 12.53 -3.53
CA HIS A 49 -4.18 11.93 -3.30
C HIS A 49 -4.73 11.30 -4.57
N THR A 50 -4.72 12.00 -5.70
CA THR A 50 -5.16 11.45 -6.99
C THR A 50 -4.37 10.18 -7.34
N PHE A 51 -3.05 10.21 -7.21
CA PHE A 51 -2.19 9.06 -7.52
C PHE A 51 -2.53 7.83 -6.66
N VAL A 52 -2.72 8.02 -5.34
CA VAL A 52 -3.09 6.92 -4.43
C VAL A 52 -4.50 6.42 -4.72
N LEU A 53 -5.47 7.31 -4.94
CA LEU A 53 -6.86 6.92 -5.25
C LEU A 53 -6.97 6.13 -6.55
N GLN A 54 -6.16 6.46 -7.56
CA GLN A 54 -6.03 5.66 -8.79
C GLN A 54 -5.52 4.23 -8.48
N GLY A 55 -4.58 4.11 -7.54
CA GLY A 55 -4.10 2.81 -7.05
C GLY A 55 -5.18 2.01 -6.31
N MET A 56 -5.98 2.68 -5.47
CA MET A 56 -7.10 2.04 -4.77
C MET A 56 -8.14 1.45 -5.74
N ILE A 57 -8.41 2.11 -6.87
CA ILE A 57 -9.28 1.58 -7.93
C ILE A 57 -8.70 0.31 -8.56
N ASP A 58 -7.42 0.30 -8.84
CA ASP A 58 -6.75 -0.89 -9.37
C ASP A 58 -6.79 -2.05 -8.36
N ASN A 59 -6.51 -1.77 -7.09
CA ASN A 59 -6.59 -2.75 -6.00
C ASN A 59 -8.00 -3.30 -5.84
N ARG A 60 -9.02 -2.44 -5.86
CA ARG A 60 -10.40 -2.86 -5.79
C ARG A 60 -10.75 -3.89 -6.87
N LYS A 61 -10.41 -3.61 -8.14
CA LYS A 61 -10.67 -4.53 -9.25
C LYS A 61 -10.00 -5.89 -9.06
N LEU A 62 -8.80 -5.91 -8.43
CA LEU A 62 -8.08 -7.14 -8.17
C LEU A 62 -8.70 -7.93 -7.01
N PHE A 63 -9.14 -7.25 -5.94
CA PHE A 63 -9.77 -7.89 -4.78
C PHE A 63 -11.20 -8.37 -5.05
N GLU A 64 -11.95 -7.72 -5.93
CA GLU A 64 -13.35 -8.12 -6.28
C GLU A 64 -13.47 -9.56 -6.77
N SER A 65 -12.43 -10.14 -7.33
CA SER A 65 -12.41 -11.54 -7.80
C SER A 65 -11.96 -12.55 -6.74
N SER A 66 -11.88 -12.16 -5.48
CA SER A 66 -11.38 -12.98 -4.38
C SER A 66 -12.30 -12.89 -3.14
N PRO A 67 -12.18 -13.81 -2.16
CA PRO A 67 -12.92 -13.75 -0.92
C PRO A 67 -12.51 -12.61 0.03
N VAL A 68 -11.53 -11.80 -0.34
CA VAL A 68 -11.06 -10.66 0.48
C VAL A 68 -12.17 -9.61 0.62
N THR A 69 -12.39 -9.12 1.82
CA THR A 69 -13.18 -7.92 2.06
C THR A 69 -12.25 -6.71 2.00
N TYR A 70 -12.24 -6.00 0.86
CA TYR A 70 -11.41 -4.82 0.65
C TYR A 70 -12.13 -3.53 1.06
N VAL A 71 -11.47 -2.73 1.89
CA VAL A 71 -12.00 -1.50 2.50
C VAL A 71 -11.11 -0.31 2.13
N PRO A 72 -11.35 0.36 1.00
CA PRO A 72 -10.71 1.63 0.72
C PRO A 72 -11.35 2.72 1.59
N TYR A 73 -10.54 3.43 2.37
CA TYR A 73 -10.99 4.49 3.25
C TYR A 73 -10.19 5.78 3.03
N VAL A 74 -10.89 6.89 2.84
CA VAL A 74 -10.31 8.22 2.65
C VAL A 74 -10.83 9.15 3.74
N GLU A 75 -9.93 9.74 4.51
CA GLU A 75 -10.31 10.81 5.44
C GLU A 75 -10.85 12.02 4.67
N THR A 76 -11.94 12.61 5.14
CA THR A 76 -12.44 13.89 4.66
C THR A 76 -12.12 15.04 5.62
N LYS A 77 -11.77 14.69 6.86
CA LYS A 77 -11.27 15.62 7.89
C LYS A 77 -10.04 15.01 8.56
N LYS A 78 -9.08 15.84 8.93
CA LYS A 78 -7.87 15.39 9.64
C LYS A 78 -8.22 14.61 10.90
N ALA A 79 -7.52 13.49 11.10
CA ALA A 79 -7.70 12.58 12.24
C ALA A 79 -9.09 11.92 12.34
N GLN A 80 -9.88 11.91 11.29
CA GLN A 80 -11.21 11.30 11.25
C GLN A 80 -11.16 9.78 11.45
N ALA A 81 -10.07 9.11 11.01
CA ALA A 81 -9.84 7.68 11.21
C ALA A 81 -9.50 7.30 12.67
N GLY A 82 -9.56 8.26 13.61
CA GLY A 82 -9.28 8.01 15.02
C GLY A 82 -10.18 6.90 15.60
N GLY A 83 -9.56 5.86 16.20
CA GLY A 83 -10.29 4.70 16.72
C GLY A 83 -10.56 3.57 15.71
N LEU A 84 -10.47 3.83 14.41
CA LEU A 84 -10.82 2.83 13.39
C LEU A 84 -9.91 1.58 13.46
N LEU A 85 -8.60 1.78 13.58
CA LEU A 85 -7.66 0.66 13.75
C LEU A 85 -7.97 -0.15 15.02
N GLN A 86 -8.26 0.51 16.13
CA GLN A 86 -8.61 -0.15 17.38
C GLN A 86 -9.89 -0.96 17.22
N SER A 87 -10.92 -0.40 16.60
CA SER A 87 -12.17 -1.11 16.33
C SER A 87 -11.96 -2.36 15.48
N PHE A 88 -11.16 -2.28 14.41
CA PHE A 88 -10.81 -3.44 13.58
C PHE A 88 -9.96 -4.48 14.32
N SER A 89 -9.18 -4.09 15.33
CA SER A 89 -8.32 -5.02 16.07
C SER A 89 -9.03 -5.76 17.19
N LYS A 90 -10.17 -5.27 17.66
CA LYS A 90 -10.89 -5.76 18.86
C LYS A 90 -11.22 -7.25 18.82
N ASP A 91 -11.72 -7.71 17.67
CA ASP A 91 -12.10 -9.11 17.48
C ASP A 91 -11.22 -9.81 16.43
N ALA A 92 -10.11 -9.18 16.03
CA ALA A 92 -9.17 -9.76 15.09
C ALA A 92 -8.22 -10.75 15.79
N VAL A 93 -7.87 -11.83 15.10
CA VAL A 93 -6.79 -12.73 15.52
C VAL A 93 -5.45 -12.01 15.47
N ALA A 94 -5.21 -11.26 14.40
CA ALA A 94 -4.02 -10.43 14.23
C ALA A 94 -4.28 -9.28 13.26
N VAL A 95 -3.53 -8.19 13.46
CA VAL A 95 -3.35 -7.11 12.49
C VAL A 95 -1.98 -7.25 11.83
N VAL A 96 -1.97 -7.43 10.52
CA VAL A 96 -0.75 -7.36 9.71
C VAL A 96 -0.61 -5.93 9.19
N ILE A 97 0.60 -5.38 9.24
CA ILE A 97 0.90 -4.02 8.76
C ILE A 97 2.26 -3.98 8.05
N ASP A 98 2.41 -3.08 7.09
CA ASP A 98 3.69 -2.92 6.40
C ASP A 98 4.78 -2.38 7.35
N ASP A 99 5.95 -3.01 7.37
CA ASP A 99 7.15 -2.47 8.03
C ASP A 99 7.88 -1.52 7.07
N PHE A 100 7.82 -0.24 7.36
CA PHE A 100 8.50 0.79 6.58
C PHE A 100 9.39 1.64 7.50
N PRO A 101 10.66 1.90 7.12
CA PRO A 101 11.65 2.41 8.07
C PRO A 101 11.52 3.90 8.40
N THR A 102 10.76 4.65 7.59
CA THR A 102 10.72 6.12 7.66
C THR A 102 9.32 6.69 7.52
N TYR A 103 9.17 7.94 7.90
CA TYR A 103 7.96 8.76 7.72
C TYR A 103 6.68 8.17 8.35
N MET A 104 5.54 8.58 7.79
CA MET A 104 4.20 8.25 8.28
C MET A 104 3.94 6.73 8.44
N PRO A 105 4.33 5.83 7.52
CA PRO A 105 4.06 4.40 7.72
C PRO A 105 4.71 3.81 8.97
N ARG A 106 5.93 4.27 9.31
CA ARG A 106 6.59 3.89 10.56
C ARG A 106 5.79 4.34 11.78
N ASP A 107 5.30 5.58 11.77
CA ASP A 107 4.51 6.12 12.87
C ASP A 107 3.18 5.39 13.02
N VAL A 108 2.54 5.02 11.91
CA VAL A 108 1.31 4.21 11.90
C VAL A 108 1.57 2.83 12.50
N ALA A 109 2.65 2.15 12.10
CA ALA A 109 3.01 0.84 12.65
C ALA A 109 3.29 0.92 14.17
N GLN A 110 3.95 1.97 14.63
CA GLN A 110 4.21 2.18 16.06
C GLN A 110 2.92 2.45 16.85
N ARG A 111 2.01 3.25 16.29
CA ARG A 111 0.69 3.49 16.90
C ARG A 111 -0.15 2.22 16.92
N ALA A 112 -0.14 1.43 15.85
CA ALA A 112 -0.86 0.17 15.79
C ALA A 112 -0.48 -0.76 16.95
N LYS A 113 0.82 -0.90 17.24
CA LYS A 113 1.31 -1.70 18.39
C LYS A 113 0.79 -1.24 19.75
N ASN A 114 0.51 0.05 19.88
CA ASN A 114 0.05 0.64 21.13
C ASN A 114 -1.49 0.65 21.27
N LEU A 115 -2.21 0.61 20.16
CA LEU A 115 -3.67 0.80 20.13
C LEU A 115 -4.44 -0.49 19.84
N ALA A 116 -3.80 -1.48 19.19
CA ALA A 116 -4.49 -2.71 18.85
C ALA A 116 -4.71 -3.60 20.07
N ASP A 117 -5.88 -4.21 20.13
CA ASP A 117 -6.28 -5.14 21.19
C ASP A 117 -5.85 -6.59 20.88
N CYS A 118 -5.12 -6.81 19.78
CA CYS A 118 -4.62 -8.12 19.34
C CYS A 118 -3.15 -8.05 18.91
N SER A 119 -2.61 -9.18 18.46
CA SER A 119 -1.24 -9.25 17.92
C SER A 119 -1.07 -8.36 16.71
N VAL A 120 -0.01 -7.52 16.67
CA VAL A 120 0.38 -6.70 15.53
C VAL A 120 1.66 -7.25 14.93
N GLN A 121 1.60 -7.66 13.65
CA GLN A 121 2.72 -8.25 12.93
C GLN A 121 3.14 -7.30 11.81
N CYS A 122 4.39 -6.82 11.89
CA CYS A 122 4.96 -5.91 10.89
C CYS A 122 5.74 -6.73 9.85
N VAL A 123 5.39 -6.57 8.57
CA VAL A 123 5.98 -7.32 7.46
C VAL A 123 6.64 -6.38 6.47
N ASP A 124 7.89 -6.67 6.13
CA ASP A 124 8.71 -5.88 5.20
C ASP A 124 8.45 -6.29 3.75
N SER A 125 7.85 -5.40 2.97
CA SER A 125 7.61 -5.54 1.53
C SER A 125 8.36 -4.50 0.69
N ASN A 126 9.41 -3.85 1.25
CA ASN A 126 10.04 -2.68 0.61
C ASN A 126 11.03 -3.04 -0.50
N GLY A 127 11.70 -4.18 -0.41
CA GLY A 127 12.74 -4.53 -1.34
C GLY A 127 13.01 -6.03 -1.43
N ILE A 128 14.03 -6.38 -2.22
CA ILE A 128 14.46 -7.78 -2.38
C ILE A 128 15.13 -8.26 -1.10
N ILE A 129 15.98 -7.42 -0.48
CA ILE A 129 16.66 -7.74 0.77
C ILE A 129 15.87 -7.13 1.91
N PRO A 130 15.40 -7.91 2.88
CA PRO A 130 14.68 -7.36 4.04
C PRO A 130 15.52 -6.31 4.78
N LEU A 131 14.90 -5.24 5.21
CA LEU A 131 15.56 -4.12 5.92
C LEU A 131 16.32 -4.58 7.17
N ARG A 132 15.86 -5.64 7.81
CA ARG A 132 16.45 -6.20 9.03
C ARG A 132 17.43 -7.34 8.78
N ALA A 133 17.65 -7.74 7.51
CA ALA A 133 18.59 -8.81 7.16
C ALA A 133 20.04 -8.50 7.59
N PRO A 134 20.55 -7.25 7.50
CA PRO A 134 21.79 -6.90 8.14
C PRO A 134 21.58 -6.74 9.65
N GLU A 135 22.29 -7.52 10.44
CA GLU A 135 22.26 -7.42 11.91
C GLU A 135 23.02 -6.20 12.45
N ARG A 136 23.57 -5.39 11.56
CA ARG A 136 24.38 -4.22 11.89
C ARG A 136 24.10 -3.04 10.97
N SER A 137 24.38 -1.83 11.43
CA SER A 137 24.44 -0.64 10.59
C SER A 137 25.76 -0.56 9.81
N PHE A 138 25.73 0.11 8.65
CA PHE A 138 26.90 0.35 7.82
C PHE A 138 27.28 1.83 7.86
N SER A 139 28.55 2.11 8.10
CA SER A 139 29.07 3.48 8.15
C SER A 139 29.22 4.11 6.77
N THR A 140 29.30 3.31 5.71
CA THR A 140 29.50 3.79 4.34
C THR A 140 28.62 3.03 3.34
N ALA A 141 28.23 3.72 2.25
CA ALA A 141 27.51 3.09 1.14
C ALA A 141 28.33 1.96 0.47
N HIS A 142 29.67 2.04 0.49
CA HIS A 142 30.54 1.02 -0.05
C HIS A 142 30.42 -0.29 0.74
N SER A 143 30.49 -0.23 2.07
CA SER A 143 30.38 -1.42 2.93
C SER A 143 28.97 -2.05 2.82
N PHE A 144 27.92 -1.24 2.71
CA PHE A 144 26.55 -1.72 2.48
C PHE A 144 26.40 -2.39 1.10
N ARG A 145 26.94 -1.77 0.03
CA ARG A 145 26.94 -2.38 -1.31
C ARG A 145 27.63 -3.74 -1.33
N ARG A 146 28.76 -3.87 -0.66
CA ARG A 146 29.48 -5.15 -0.54
C ARG A 146 28.61 -6.22 0.12
N TYR A 147 27.91 -5.86 1.20
CA TYR A 147 26.96 -6.76 1.86
C TYR A 147 25.83 -7.19 0.91
N ILE A 148 25.24 -6.24 0.16
CA ILE A 148 24.21 -6.54 -0.82
C ILE A 148 24.70 -7.55 -1.86
N HIS A 149 25.87 -7.29 -2.48
CA HIS A 149 26.42 -8.18 -3.51
C HIS A 149 26.69 -9.61 -3.00
N GLN A 150 27.04 -9.77 -1.73
CA GLN A 150 27.29 -11.07 -1.13
C GLN A 150 26.02 -11.84 -0.77
N ASN A 151 24.91 -11.15 -0.52
CA ASN A 151 23.72 -11.77 0.06
C ASN A 151 22.47 -11.72 -0.84
N VAL A 152 22.42 -10.89 -1.89
CA VAL A 152 21.22 -10.67 -2.69
C VAL A 152 20.65 -11.95 -3.29
N LEU A 153 21.50 -12.88 -3.72
CA LEU A 153 21.07 -14.14 -4.33
C LEU A 153 20.28 -15.03 -3.37
N ASN A 154 20.52 -14.92 -2.06
CA ASN A 154 19.78 -15.68 -1.05
C ASN A 154 18.30 -15.23 -0.94
N PHE A 155 18.01 -13.97 -1.34
CA PHE A 155 16.67 -13.38 -1.24
C PHE A 155 15.92 -13.34 -2.57
N VAL A 156 16.63 -13.33 -3.71
CA VAL A 156 16.01 -13.30 -5.05
C VAL A 156 15.23 -14.58 -5.34
N SER A 157 15.61 -15.70 -4.74
CA SER A 157 14.98 -17.02 -4.97
C SER A 157 13.60 -17.16 -4.32
N THR A 158 13.23 -16.27 -3.39
CA THR A 158 11.96 -16.33 -2.64
C THR A 158 11.17 -15.03 -2.79
N PRO A 159 10.70 -14.66 -4.01
CA PRO A 159 9.87 -13.49 -4.21
C PRO A 159 8.48 -13.70 -3.58
N PRO A 160 7.77 -12.64 -3.24
CA PRO A 160 6.38 -12.74 -2.83
C PRO A 160 5.52 -13.24 -3.99
N SER A 161 4.33 -13.78 -3.69
CA SER A 161 3.44 -14.34 -4.71
C SER A 161 3.04 -13.31 -5.77
N SER A 162 3.08 -13.74 -7.03
CA SER A 162 2.57 -12.94 -8.15
C SER A 162 1.04 -12.87 -8.18
N ASN A 163 0.37 -13.77 -7.49
CA ASN A 163 -1.09 -13.83 -7.37
C ASN A 163 -1.51 -14.52 -6.06
N PRO A 164 -1.29 -13.86 -4.91
CA PRO A 164 -1.54 -14.47 -3.61
C PRO A 164 -3.02 -14.79 -3.37
N LEU A 165 -3.91 -14.03 -3.99
CA LEU A 165 -5.37 -14.16 -3.77
C LEU A 165 -5.94 -15.53 -4.17
N LYS A 166 -5.27 -16.27 -5.07
CA LYS A 166 -5.67 -17.62 -5.46
C LYS A 166 -5.52 -18.65 -4.34
N ASP A 167 -4.65 -18.34 -3.37
CA ASP A 167 -4.31 -19.25 -2.27
C ASP A 167 -5.17 -18.99 -1.01
N LEU A 168 -6.03 -17.96 -1.03
CA LEU A 168 -6.95 -17.64 0.06
C LEU A 168 -8.17 -18.57 0.02
N SER A 169 -8.42 -19.23 1.13
CA SER A 169 -9.63 -20.05 1.33
C SER A 169 -10.87 -19.17 1.43
N ASP A 170 -11.97 -19.63 0.84
CA ASP A 170 -13.24 -18.94 0.96
C ASP A 170 -13.95 -19.36 2.27
N VAL A 171 -13.78 -18.55 3.28
CA VAL A 171 -14.43 -18.69 4.59
C VAL A 171 -15.57 -17.69 4.79
N GLY A 172 -15.99 -17.03 3.70
CA GLY A 172 -17.04 -16.03 3.69
C GLY A 172 -16.53 -14.60 3.82
N SER A 173 -17.44 -13.66 3.63
CA SER A 173 -17.17 -12.22 3.63
C SER A 173 -17.09 -11.64 5.04
N GLY A 174 -16.13 -10.75 5.28
CA GLY A 174 -16.03 -9.92 6.48
C GLY A 174 -16.89 -8.64 6.45
N SER A 175 -17.79 -8.47 5.50
CA SER A 175 -18.52 -7.20 5.30
C SER A 175 -19.34 -6.76 6.50
N HIS A 176 -19.96 -7.68 7.24
CA HIS A 176 -20.69 -7.37 8.46
C HIS A 176 -19.75 -6.86 9.57
N ILE A 177 -18.54 -7.45 9.67
CA ILE A 177 -17.50 -7.01 10.62
C ILE A 177 -17.09 -5.58 10.28
N VAL A 178 -16.83 -5.30 9.00
CA VAL A 178 -16.47 -3.95 8.54
C VAL A 178 -17.53 -2.93 8.93
N THR A 179 -18.82 -3.22 8.69
CA THR A 179 -19.92 -2.33 9.06
C THR A 179 -19.93 -2.03 10.56
N GLN A 180 -19.76 -3.06 11.38
CA GLN A 180 -19.72 -2.90 12.84
C GLN A 180 -18.50 -2.07 13.29
N CYS A 181 -17.30 -2.32 12.69
CA CYS A 181 -16.10 -1.57 13.02
C CYS A 181 -16.24 -0.06 12.76
N PHE A 182 -16.86 0.32 11.66
CA PHE A 182 -17.11 1.74 11.35
C PHE A 182 -18.11 2.37 12.33
N GLN A 183 -19.15 1.63 12.72
CA GLN A 183 -20.13 2.07 13.71
C GLN A 183 -19.49 2.23 15.11
N ASP A 184 -18.72 1.25 15.57
CA ASP A 184 -18.06 1.28 16.87
C ASP A 184 -17.02 2.41 16.98
N ALA A 185 -16.37 2.75 15.88
CA ALA A 185 -15.41 3.85 15.82
C ALA A 185 -16.08 5.23 15.63
N ASP A 186 -17.38 5.29 15.35
CA ASP A 186 -18.11 6.51 14.96
C ASP A 186 -17.45 7.23 13.76
N VAL A 187 -17.03 6.44 12.77
CA VAL A 187 -16.33 6.92 11.57
C VAL A 187 -17.21 6.64 10.33
N PRO A 188 -17.46 7.64 9.48
CA PRO A 188 -18.23 7.43 8.25
C PRO A 188 -17.42 6.61 7.24
N THR A 189 -18.09 5.75 6.50
CA THR A 189 -17.47 5.03 5.37
C THR A 189 -17.20 5.97 4.20
N THR A 190 -16.19 5.66 3.39
CA THR A 190 -15.93 6.40 2.16
C THR A 190 -16.83 5.88 1.03
N PRO A 191 -17.66 6.74 0.40
CA PRO A 191 -18.40 6.34 -0.78
C PRO A 191 -17.49 5.95 -1.93
N LEU A 192 -17.73 4.81 -2.55
CA LEU A 192 -16.92 4.35 -3.69
C LEU A 192 -17.01 5.32 -4.89
N GLU A 193 -18.17 5.94 -5.08
CA GLU A 193 -18.35 6.96 -6.11
C GLU A 193 -17.39 8.14 -5.94
N PHE A 194 -17.10 8.53 -4.69
CA PHE A 194 -16.10 9.56 -4.40
C PHE A 194 -14.72 9.13 -4.91
N ILE A 195 -14.29 7.89 -4.60
CA ILE A 195 -12.98 7.38 -5.03
C ILE A 195 -12.90 7.32 -6.56
N TRP A 196 -13.97 6.84 -7.23
CA TRP A 196 -14.04 6.81 -8.69
C TRP A 196 -13.92 8.20 -9.31
N ARG A 197 -14.72 9.14 -8.82
CA ARG A 197 -14.76 10.51 -9.34
C ARG A 197 -13.40 11.20 -9.25
N VAL A 198 -12.73 11.08 -8.11
CA VAL A 198 -11.42 11.69 -7.89
C VAL A 198 -10.30 10.99 -8.66
N SER A 199 -10.43 9.69 -8.91
CA SER A 199 -9.41 8.93 -9.66
C SER A 199 -9.30 9.34 -11.13
N GLU A 200 -10.35 9.96 -11.69
CA GLU A 200 -10.30 10.58 -13.01
C GLU A 200 -9.60 11.94 -12.90
N ALA A 201 -8.49 12.13 -13.60
CA ALA A 201 -7.76 13.41 -13.65
C ALA A 201 -8.55 14.45 -14.47
N SER A 202 -9.86 14.54 -14.23
CA SER A 202 -10.81 15.43 -14.89
C SER A 202 -11.05 16.69 -14.06
N ARG A 203 -11.77 17.65 -14.62
CA ARG A 203 -12.26 18.81 -13.89
C ARG A 203 -13.14 18.38 -12.70
N GLU A 204 -14.02 17.41 -12.93
CA GLU A 204 -14.93 16.88 -11.90
C GLU A 204 -14.18 16.18 -10.77
N GLY A 205 -13.06 15.48 -11.10
CA GLY A 205 -12.16 14.89 -10.11
C GLY A 205 -11.51 15.94 -9.22
N ARG A 206 -11.05 17.06 -9.77
CA ARG A 206 -10.50 18.18 -8.98
C ARG A 206 -11.56 18.86 -8.11
N GLU A 207 -12.78 19.02 -8.61
CA GLU A 207 -13.91 19.55 -7.81
C GLU A 207 -14.23 18.59 -6.65
N ALA A 208 -14.16 17.27 -6.86
CA ALA A 208 -14.36 16.30 -5.79
C ALA A 208 -13.22 16.31 -4.74
N LEU A 209 -11.97 16.57 -5.15
CA LEU A 209 -10.85 16.73 -4.21
C LEU A 209 -10.99 17.98 -3.34
N SER A 210 -11.64 19.04 -3.82
CA SER A 210 -11.74 20.32 -3.11
C SER A 210 -12.44 20.24 -1.75
N VAL A 211 -13.13 19.14 -1.45
CA VAL A 211 -13.74 18.90 -0.13
C VAL A 211 -12.73 18.42 0.93
N LEU A 212 -11.53 18.02 0.52
CA LEU A 212 -10.48 17.54 1.40
C LEU A 212 -9.64 18.70 1.93
N ASP A 213 -9.26 18.65 3.20
CA ASP A 213 -8.37 19.66 3.82
C ASP A 213 -6.89 19.32 3.50
N ILE A 214 -6.50 19.52 2.24
CA ILE A 214 -5.16 19.27 1.69
C ILE A 214 -4.67 20.47 0.88
N ASP A 215 -3.43 20.42 0.41
CA ASP A 215 -2.86 21.44 -0.49
C ASP A 215 -3.37 21.25 -1.93
N HIS A 216 -4.15 22.22 -2.41
CA HIS A 216 -4.71 22.23 -3.77
C HIS A 216 -3.85 22.96 -4.81
N GLU A 217 -2.70 23.55 -4.41
CA GLU A 217 -1.81 24.23 -5.34
C GLU A 217 -0.93 23.23 -6.13
N VAL A 218 -0.73 22.04 -5.60
CA VAL A 218 0.05 20.98 -6.24
C VAL A 218 -0.85 20.06 -7.06
N SER A 219 -1.11 20.43 -8.30
CA SER A 219 -2.01 19.70 -9.20
C SER A 219 -1.53 18.29 -9.55
N PRO A 220 -2.44 17.35 -9.84
CA PRO A 220 -2.12 16.04 -10.41
C PRO A 220 -1.25 16.15 -11.67
N VAL A 221 -0.53 15.09 -11.99
CA VAL A 221 0.30 15.00 -13.21
C VAL A 221 -0.50 14.29 -14.30
N ASP A 222 -0.72 14.95 -15.44
CA ASP A 222 -1.63 14.46 -16.47
C ASP A 222 -1.13 13.19 -17.18
N ASP A 223 0.20 13.03 -17.34
CA ASP A 223 0.84 11.90 -18.01
C ASP A 223 1.27 10.77 -17.09
N ARG A 224 0.94 10.85 -15.79
CA ARG A 224 1.36 9.89 -14.76
C ARG A 224 0.16 9.41 -13.92
N ARG A 225 -0.46 8.36 -14.40
CA ARG A 225 -1.52 7.69 -13.63
C ARG A 225 -0.91 6.75 -12.58
N GLY A 226 -1.42 6.81 -11.36
CA GLY A 226 -1.10 5.87 -10.29
C GLY A 226 -1.69 4.48 -10.50
N GLY A 227 -1.25 3.54 -9.67
CA GLY A 227 -1.80 2.19 -9.61
C GLY A 227 -0.97 1.12 -10.29
N SER A 228 -1.22 -0.12 -9.90
CA SER A 228 -0.45 -1.30 -10.28
C SER A 228 -0.55 -1.65 -11.77
N LEU A 229 -1.67 -1.35 -12.41
CA LEU A 229 -1.86 -1.65 -13.84
C LEU A 229 -0.97 -0.76 -14.71
N THR A 230 -0.92 0.53 -14.41
CA THR A 230 -0.04 1.48 -15.09
C THR A 230 1.43 1.17 -14.83
N ALA A 231 1.79 0.90 -13.57
CA ALA A 231 3.15 0.54 -13.19
C ALA A 231 3.66 -0.70 -13.94
N ARG A 232 2.83 -1.72 -14.13
CA ARG A 232 3.19 -2.91 -14.93
C ARG A 232 3.43 -2.59 -16.41
N THR A 233 2.62 -1.70 -16.97
CA THR A 233 2.80 -1.24 -18.36
C THR A 233 4.12 -0.49 -18.52
N GLU A 234 4.43 0.41 -17.58
CA GLU A 234 5.70 1.15 -17.60
C GLU A 234 6.91 0.24 -17.35
N LEU A 235 6.80 -0.74 -16.46
CA LEU A 235 7.85 -1.75 -16.25
C LEU A 235 8.12 -2.53 -17.54
N LYS A 236 7.07 -2.97 -18.24
CA LYS A 236 7.22 -3.67 -19.51
C LYS A 236 7.93 -2.80 -20.54
N LYS A 237 7.51 -1.55 -20.73
CA LYS A 237 8.19 -0.60 -21.62
C LYS A 237 9.64 -0.38 -21.25
N PHE A 238 9.93 -0.26 -19.95
CA PHE A 238 11.31 -0.11 -19.47
C PHE A 238 12.16 -1.33 -19.84
N ILE A 239 11.69 -2.55 -19.58
CA ILE A 239 12.42 -3.78 -19.88
C ILE A 239 12.66 -3.92 -21.39
N GLU A 240 11.66 -3.65 -22.22
CA GLU A 240 11.73 -3.85 -23.66
C GLU A 240 12.53 -2.76 -24.41
N GLN A 241 12.59 -1.54 -23.88
CA GLN A 241 13.07 -0.38 -24.65
C GLN A 241 14.26 0.34 -24.01
N ARG A 242 14.47 0.22 -22.69
CA ARG A 242 15.41 1.07 -21.95
C ARG A 242 16.38 0.31 -21.04
N LEU A 243 16.09 -0.96 -20.73
CA LEU A 243 16.90 -1.72 -19.78
C LEU A 243 18.36 -1.88 -20.26
N ASP A 244 18.56 -2.16 -21.54
CA ASP A 244 19.89 -2.41 -22.11
C ASP A 244 20.80 -1.18 -22.01
N THR A 245 20.25 0.03 -22.18
CA THR A 245 21.01 1.30 -22.13
C THR A 245 20.93 1.96 -20.73
N TYR A 246 20.13 1.42 -19.81
CA TYR A 246 19.86 2.03 -18.51
C TYR A 246 21.14 2.39 -17.73
N HIS A 247 22.17 1.54 -17.79
CA HIS A 247 23.42 1.75 -17.07
C HIS A 247 24.18 3.01 -17.50
N VAL A 248 23.99 3.47 -18.77
CA VAL A 248 24.53 4.69 -19.34
C VAL A 248 23.55 5.85 -19.17
N ASP A 249 22.30 5.65 -19.63
CA ASP A 249 21.35 6.74 -19.85
C ASP A 249 20.68 7.25 -18.58
N ARG A 250 20.64 6.45 -17.50
CA ARG A 250 19.98 6.84 -16.23
C ARG A 250 20.49 8.13 -15.60
N ASN A 251 21.74 8.50 -15.91
CA ASN A 251 22.38 9.72 -15.39
C ASN A 251 22.25 10.92 -16.34
N HIS A 252 21.55 10.73 -17.47
CA HIS A 252 21.31 11.72 -18.50
C HIS A 252 19.81 12.05 -18.56
N PRO A 253 19.33 13.07 -17.81
CA PRO A 253 17.90 13.42 -17.78
C PRO A 253 17.31 13.67 -19.17
N GLU A 254 18.11 14.25 -20.08
CA GLU A 254 17.73 14.57 -21.47
C GLU A 254 17.45 13.35 -22.34
N ARG A 255 17.95 12.17 -21.94
CA ARG A 255 17.76 10.91 -22.71
C ARG A 255 16.54 10.11 -22.26
N GLY A 256 15.90 10.50 -21.16
CA GLY A 256 14.75 9.78 -20.63
C GLY A 256 15.03 8.32 -20.24
N GLY A 257 16.30 7.99 -19.94
CA GLY A 257 16.77 6.62 -19.65
C GLY A 257 16.34 6.07 -18.29
N GLY A 258 15.59 6.82 -17.46
CA GLY A 258 15.06 6.37 -16.20
C GLY A 258 14.02 5.25 -16.33
N SER A 259 13.79 4.49 -15.24
CA SER A 259 12.80 3.41 -15.24
C SER A 259 11.35 3.91 -15.40
N GLY A 260 11.06 5.13 -14.97
CA GLY A 260 9.69 5.65 -14.91
C GLY A 260 8.83 5.04 -13.80
N LEU A 261 9.43 4.26 -12.90
CA LEU A 261 8.78 3.55 -11.80
C LEU A 261 9.10 4.24 -10.47
N SER A 262 8.72 5.47 -10.31
CA SER A 262 8.95 6.24 -9.08
C SER A 262 7.63 6.59 -8.40
#